data_ea2154bc13b62dcade56be6b6a4a818e
#
_entry.id   ea2154bc13b62dcade56be6b6a4a818e
#
_cell.length_a   1.000
_cell.length_b   1.000
_cell.length_c   1.000
_cell.angle_alpha   90.00
_cell.angle_beta   90.00
_cell.angle_gamma   90.00
#
_symmetry.space_group_name_H-M   'P 1'
#
loop_
_entity.id
_entity.type
_entity.pdbx_description
1 polymer ?
#
loop_
_entity_poly.entity_id
_entity_poly.type
_entity_poly.pdbx_seq_one_letter_code
_entity_poly.pdbx_strand_id
1 'polypeptide(L)'
;MSESVARREPRVASATAPIYLVLFPIPVVCFLAALATDVAYSATAFLMWLHFSEWLIAAGLVVGALAALALLVEFLASRAIRTGGLGWGHLVLFYGALLVELFNAFIHTIDGWTAVVPTGMTLSIVAAILALGAVGTLFRVPVTWVAHREPRR
;
A
#
# COMPACT_ATOMS: atom_id res chain seq x y z
N MET A 1 13.11 6.41 58.81
CA MET A 1 13.37 5.60 57.63
C MET A 1 12.43 6.06 56.55
N SER A 2 12.93 6.88 55.65
CA SER A 2 12.13 7.51 54.56
C SER A 2 12.43 6.73 53.29
N GLU A 3 11.49 5.88 52.85
CA GLU A 3 11.57 5.21 51.55
C GLU A 3 11.27 6.20 50.44
N SER A 4 12.27 6.55 49.74
CA SER A 4 12.17 7.34 48.50
C SER A 4 11.50 6.46 47.44
N VAL A 5 10.20 6.63 47.26
CA VAL A 5 9.47 6.07 46.10
C VAL A 5 10.01 6.75 44.86
N ALA A 6 10.98 6.10 44.19
CA ALA A 6 11.46 6.52 42.89
C ALA A 6 10.31 6.48 41.91
N ARG A 7 9.72 7.64 41.62
CA ARG A 7 8.72 7.84 40.58
C ARG A 7 9.33 7.48 39.24
N ARG A 8 9.07 6.26 38.75
CA ARG A 8 9.44 5.87 37.39
C ARG A 8 8.64 6.71 36.40
N GLU A 9 9.29 7.66 35.78
CA GLU A 9 8.74 8.40 34.66
C GLU A 9 8.25 7.40 33.60
N PRO A 10 7.01 7.56 33.07
CA PRO A 10 6.56 6.72 31.97
C PRO A 10 7.46 7.02 30.75
N ARG A 11 8.27 6.05 30.32
CA ARG A 11 8.97 6.14 29.06
C ARG A 11 7.89 6.18 27.98
N VAL A 12 7.68 7.36 27.42
CA VAL A 12 6.92 7.52 26.17
C VAL A 12 7.69 6.73 25.11
N ALA A 13 7.25 5.52 24.83
CA ALA A 13 7.74 4.79 23.68
C ALA A 13 7.35 5.61 22.45
N SER A 14 8.33 6.26 21.83
CA SER A 14 8.16 6.92 20.54
C SER A 14 7.68 5.84 19.56
N ALA A 15 6.39 5.82 19.27
CA ALA A 15 5.82 4.97 18.25
C ALA A 15 6.19 5.62 16.89
N THR A 16 7.39 5.31 16.41
CA THR A 16 7.72 5.55 15.00
C THR A 16 6.73 4.75 14.17
N ALA A 17 5.94 5.45 13.38
CA ALA A 17 5.07 4.78 12.42
C ALA A 17 5.96 3.89 11.52
N PRO A 18 5.58 2.63 11.28
CA PRO A 18 6.36 1.75 10.43
C PRO A 18 6.54 2.41 9.05
N ILE A 19 7.73 2.35 8.50
CA ILE A 19 8.10 2.97 7.20
C ILE A 19 7.11 2.55 6.11
N TYR A 20 6.66 1.30 6.17
CA TYR A 20 5.64 0.79 5.28
C TYR A 20 4.38 1.67 5.25
N LEU A 21 3.82 2.06 6.39
CA LEU A 21 2.58 2.85 6.45
C LEU A 21 2.76 4.28 5.90
N VAL A 22 3.98 4.79 5.85
CA VAL A 22 4.29 6.08 5.24
C VAL A 22 4.35 5.96 3.71
N LEU A 23 4.92 4.86 3.20
CA LEU A 23 5.09 4.64 1.75
C LEU A 23 3.83 4.09 1.08
N PHE A 24 3.07 3.24 1.76
CA PHE A 24 1.93 2.51 1.21
C PHE A 24 0.85 3.37 0.53
N PRO A 25 0.46 4.56 1.03
CA PRO A 25 -0.56 5.37 0.36
C PRO A 25 -0.16 5.84 -1.04
N ILE A 26 1.13 5.99 -1.32
CA ILE A 26 1.62 6.53 -2.60
C ILE A 26 1.28 5.61 -3.78
N PRO A 27 1.64 4.31 -3.79
CA PRO A 27 1.25 3.42 -4.88
C PRO A 27 -0.27 3.29 -5.00
N VAL A 28 -1.02 3.30 -3.90
CA VAL A 28 -2.49 3.25 -3.96
C VAL A 28 -3.04 4.44 -4.74
N VAL A 29 -2.60 5.66 -4.41
CA VAL A 29 -3.04 6.87 -5.13
C VAL A 29 -2.59 6.84 -6.59
N CYS A 30 -1.37 6.40 -6.87
CA CYS A 30 -0.87 6.28 -8.25
C CYS A 30 -1.72 5.31 -9.08
N PHE A 31 -2.07 4.15 -8.57
CA PHE A 31 -2.87 3.15 -9.28
C PHE A 31 -4.32 3.60 -9.50
N LEU A 32 -4.92 4.28 -8.53
CA LEU A 32 -6.24 4.89 -8.71
C LEU A 32 -6.22 6.02 -9.75
N ALA A 33 -5.17 6.84 -9.74
CA ALA A 33 -5.00 7.90 -10.71
C ALA A 33 -4.71 7.35 -12.12
N ALA A 34 -3.94 6.26 -12.23
CA ALA A 34 -3.71 5.56 -13.49
C ALA A 34 -5.04 5.05 -14.08
N LEU A 35 -5.87 4.39 -13.28
CA LEU A 35 -7.21 3.99 -13.71
C LEU A 35 -8.04 5.19 -14.18
N ALA A 36 -8.00 6.32 -13.48
CA ALA A 36 -8.74 7.52 -13.88
C ALA A 36 -8.26 8.07 -15.24
N THR A 37 -6.95 8.05 -15.47
CA THR A 37 -6.37 8.49 -16.76
C THR A 37 -6.65 7.49 -17.88
N ASP A 38 -6.70 6.18 -17.61
CA ASP A 38 -7.14 5.16 -18.57
C ASP A 38 -8.59 5.36 -19.00
N VAL A 39 -9.47 5.66 -18.05
CA VAL A 39 -10.88 6.00 -18.34
C VAL A 39 -10.95 7.27 -19.20
N ALA A 40 -10.17 8.31 -18.87
CA ALA A 40 -10.12 9.53 -19.67
C ALA A 40 -9.61 9.27 -21.08
N TYR A 41 -8.59 8.42 -21.24
CA TYR A 41 -8.09 8.00 -22.56
C TYR A 41 -9.14 7.25 -23.34
N SER A 42 -9.82 6.29 -22.75
CA SER A 42 -10.87 5.51 -23.41
C SER A 42 -12.04 6.37 -23.90
N ALA A 43 -12.32 7.49 -23.24
CA ALA A 43 -13.38 8.42 -23.60
C ALA A 43 -12.97 9.44 -24.66
N THR A 44 -11.69 9.81 -24.74
CA THR A 44 -11.22 10.94 -25.56
C THR A 44 -10.21 10.57 -26.64
N ALA A 45 -9.58 9.39 -26.55
CA ALA A 45 -8.44 8.95 -27.37
C ALA A 45 -7.27 9.94 -27.39
N PHE A 46 -7.17 10.82 -26.37
CA PHE A 46 -6.11 11.82 -26.29
C PHE A 46 -4.87 11.24 -25.63
N LEU A 47 -3.79 11.07 -26.39
CA LEU A 47 -2.55 10.38 -25.99
C LEU A 47 -1.92 10.88 -24.70
N MET A 48 -2.16 12.13 -24.33
CA MET A 48 -1.64 12.68 -23.09
C MET A 48 -2.12 11.88 -21.86
N TRP A 49 -3.35 11.36 -21.89
CA TRP A 49 -3.88 10.54 -20.80
C TRP A 49 -3.16 9.19 -20.69
N LEU A 50 -2.81 8.58 -21.85
CA LEU A 50 -1.99 7.36 -21.89
C LEU A 50 -0.63 7.60 -21.23
N HIS A 51 0.07 8.69 -21.60
CA HIS A 51 1.36 9.00 -20.99
C HIS A 51 1.25 9.28 -19.48
N PHE A 52 0.19 9.91 -19.03
CA PHE A 52 -0.05 10.06 -17.57
C PHE A 52 -0.22 8.71 -16.88
N SER A 53 -0.99 7.77 -17.46
CA SER A 53 -1.11 6.40 -16.94
C SER A 53 0.25 5.74 -16.81
N GLU A 54 1.06 5.74 -17.85
CA GLU A 54 2.39 5.13 -17.87
C GLU A 54 3.28 5.65 -16.74
N TRP A 55 3.33 6.97 -16.55
CA TRP A 55 4.13 7.59 -15.49
C TRP A 55 3.58 7.28 -14.09
N LEU A 56 2.26 7.25 -13.92
CA LEU A 56 1.62 6.93 -12.65
C LEU A 56 1.85 5.46 -12.29
N ILE A 57 1.73 4.53 -13.25
CA ILE A 57 2.02 3.12 -13.04
C ILE A 57 3.49 2.94 -12.66
N ALA A 58 4.42 3.56 -13.40
CA ALA A 58 5.84 3.47 -13.12
C ALA A 58 6.20 4.03 -11.74
N ALA A 59 5.72 5.22 -11.39
CA ALA A 59 5.94 5.84 -10.08
C ALA A 59 5.34 4.98 -8.96
N GLY A 60 4.11 4.48 -9.13
CA GLY A 60 3.45 3.59 -8.20
C GLY A 60 4.21 2.28 -7.98
N LEU A 61 4.75 1.69 -9.04
CA LEU A 61 5.56 0.47 -8.93
C LEU A 61 6.89 0.70 -8.22
N VAL A 62 7.60 1.80 -8.52
CA VAL A 62 8.88 2.11 -7.85
C VAL A 62 8.68 2.31 -6.36
N VAL A 63 7.74 3.18 -5.96
CA VAL A 63 7.47 3.42 -4.53
C VAL A 63 6.81 2.20 -3.89
N GLY A 64 5.95 1.50 -4.63
CA GLY A 64 5.31 0.26 -4.20
C GLY A 64 6.31 -0.86 -3.92
N ALA A 65 7.36 -0.99 -4.72
CA ALA A 65 8.43 -1.95 -4.46
C ALA A 65 9.19 -1.64 -3.16
N LEU A 66 9.46 -0.36 -2.89
CA LEU A 66 10.06 0.07 -1.63
C LEU A 66 9.13 -0.20 -0.43
N ALA A 67 7.84 0.10 -0.59
CA ALA A 67 6.83 -0.21 0.43
C ALA A 67 6.70 -1.72 0.67
N ALA A 68 6.72 -2.53 -0.40
CA ALA A 68 6.67 -3.98 -0.31
C ALA A 68 7.90 -4.54 0.43
N LEU A 69 9.09 -4.04 0.11
CA LEU A 69 10.31 -4.43 0.82
C LEU A 69 10.23 -4.09 2.31
N ALA A 70 9.78 -2.87 2.65
CA ALA A 70 9.58 -2.46 4.04
C ALA A 70 8.57 -3.38 4.75
N LEU A 71 7.42 -3.65 4.11
CA LEU A 71 6.40 -4.56 4.64
C LEU A 71 6.96 -5.97 4.87
N LEU A 72 7.75 -6.50 3.93
CA LEU A 72 8.35 -7.82 4.05
C LEU A 72 9.31 -7.88 5.25
N VAL A 73 10.18 -6.89 5.39
CA VAL A 73 11.13 -6.80 6.52
C VAL A 73 10.36 -6.73 7.85
N GLU A 74 9.36 -5.87 7.94
CA GLU A 74 8.53 -5.72 9.15
C GLU A 74 7.75 -7.02 9.45
N PHE A 75 7.21 -7.68 8.43
CA PHE A 75 6.48 -8.93 8.56
C PHE A 75 7.38 -10.08 9.06
N LEU A 76 8.60 -10.18 8.55
CA LEU A 76 9.57 -11.20 8.99
C LEU A 76 10.10 -10.92 10.40
N ALA A 77 10.33 -9.65 10.74
CA ALA A 77 10.89 -9.24 12.03
C ALA A 77 9.88 -9.31 13.18
N SER A 78 8.57 -9.13 12.92
CA SER A 78 7.56 -9.00 13.96
C SER A 78 6.49 -10.08 13.92
N ARG A 79 6.43 -10.92 14.98
CA ARG A 79 5.32 -11.87 15.19
C ARG A 79 3.98 -11.14 15.36
N ALA A 80 3.99 -9.97 15.99
CA ALA A 80 2.77 -9.19 16.22
C ALA A 80 2.11 -8.73 14.92
N ILE A 81 2.90 -8.40 13.89
CA ILE A 81 2.38 -8.06 12.56
C ILE A 81 1.79 -9.28 11.86
N ARG A 82 2.43 -10.46 11.99
CA ARG A 82 1.94 -11.71 11.39
C ARG A 82 0.63 -12.21 11.98
N THR A 83 0.43 -12.03 13.27
CA THR A 83 -0.76 -12.52 14.00
C THR A 83 -1.79 -11.45 14.27
N GLY A 84 -1.42 -10.17 14.17
CA GLY A 84 -2.28 -9.00 14.32
C GLY A 84 -2.82 -8.52 12.97
N GLY A 85 -3.53 -7.44 12.92
CA GLY A 85 -4.34 -6.96 11.82
C GLY A 85 -3.73 -6.83 10.41
N LEU A 86 -2.40 -6.72 10.25
CA LEU A 86 -1.73 -6.77 8.94
C LEU A 86 -1.38 -8.22 8.54
N GLY A 87 -2.34 -9.13 8.60
CA GLY A 87 -2.12 -10.53 8.30
C GLY A 87 -1.84 -10.83 6.81
N TRP A 88 -1.78 -12.13 6.51
CA TRP A 88 -1.56 -12.64 5.15
C TRP A 88 -2.49 -12.02 4.10
N GLY A 89 -3.73 -11.66 4.48
CA GLY A 89 -4.68 -11.02 3.57
C GLY A 89 -4.19 -9.68 3.04
N HIS A 90 -3.58 -8.85 3.89
CA HIS A 90 -3.00 -7.59 3.46
C HIS A 90 -1.82 -7.78 2.51
N LEU A 91 -0.91 -8.74 2.84
CA LEU A 91 0.19 -9.07 1.94
C LEU A 91 -0.32 -9.49 0.56
N VAL A 92 -1.22 -10.48 0.52
CA VAL A 92 -1.75 -11.01 -0.75
C VAL A 92 -2.36 -9.91 -1.60
N LEU A 93 -3.16 -9.02 -0.99
CA LEU A 93 -3.82 -7.93 -1.70
C LEU A 93 -2.82 -6.90 -2.22
N PHE A 94 -1.85 -6.49 -1.40
CA PHE A 94 -0.89 -5.47 -1.79
C PHE A 94 0.11 -5.98 -2.83
N TYR A 95 0.71 -7.16 -2.60
CA TYR A 95 1.62 -7.76 -3.59
C TYR A 95 0.88 -8.17 -4.86
N GLY A 96 -0.37 -8.62 -4.74
CA GLY A 96 -1.25 -8.88 -5.89
C GLY A 96 -1.49 -7.64 -6.73
N ALA A 97 -1.76 -6.48 -6.10
CA ALA A 97 -1.91 -5.20 -6.80
C ALA A 97 -0.62 -4.82 -7.55
N LEU A 98 0.55 -4.92 -6.89
CA LEU A 98 1.83 -4.64 -7.53
C LEU A 98 2.12 -5.58 -8.70
N LEU A 99 1.81 -6.86 -8.58
CA LEU A 99 2.01 -7.83 -9.64
C LEU A 99 1.13 -7.53 -10.85
N VAL A 100 -0.15 -7.23 -10.61
CA VAL A 100 -1.10 -6.86 -11.67
C VAL A 100 -0.64 -5.58 -12.37
N GLU A 101 -0.22 -4.55 -11.62
CA GLU A 101 0.30 -3.31 -12.21
C GLU A 101 1.62 -3.50 -12.94
N LEU A 102 2.46 -4.42 -12.51
CA LEU A 102 3.68 -4.76 -13.25
C LEU A 102 3.34 -5.33 -14.64
N PHE A 103 2.36 -6.24 -14.74
CA PHE A 103 1.86 -6.70 -16.02
C PHE A 103 1.20 -5.57 -16.81
N ASN A 104 0.45 -4.71 -16.15
CA ASN A 104 -0.19 -3.55 -16.76
C ASN A 104 0.84 -2.58 -17.35
N ALA A 105 1.98 -2.36 -16.67
CA ALA A 105 3.08 -1.57 -17.21
C ALA A 105 3.56 -2.09 -18.57
N PHE A 106 3.72 -3.41 -18.72
CA PHE A 106 4.11 -4.02 -20.00
C PHE A 106 3.04 -3.82 -21.09
N ILE A 107 1.76 -3.87 -20.73
CA ILE A 107 0.68 -3.61 -21.71
C ILE A 107 0.70 -2.14 -22.16
N HIS A 108 0.94 -1.21 -21.23
CA HIS A 108 1.02 0.23 -21.53
C HIS A 108 2.25 0.61 -22.37
N THR A 109 3.27 -0.26 -22.50
CA THR A 109 4.38 -0.02 -23.44
C THR A 109 3.99 -0.24 -24.91
N ILE A 110 2.81 -0.78 -25.18
CA ILE A 110 2.27 -0.95 -26.54
C ILE A 110 1.64 0.38 -26.94
N ASP A 111 2.02 0.89 -28.11
CA ASP A 111 1.51 2.18 -28.58
C ASP A 111 0.01 2.14 -28.96
N GLY A 112 -0.66 3.27 -28.70
CA GLY A 112 -2.00 3.55 -29.20
C GLY A 112 -3.13 2.92 -28.39
N TRP A 113 -4.28 2.73 -29.05
CA TRP A 113 -5.53 2.31 -28.41
C TRP A 113 -5.41 1.01 -27.61
N THR A 114 -4.68 0.05 -28.14
CA THR A 114 -4.51 -1.29 -27.56
C THR A 114 -3.66 -1.30 -26.27
N ALA A 115 -2.93 -0.24 -25.99
CA ALA A 115 -2.22 -0.08 -24.71
C ALA A 115 -3.19 0.00 -23.54
N VAL A 116 -4.36 0.62 -23.73
CA VAL A 116 -5.36 0.80 -22.67
C VAL A 116 -6.57 -0.11 -22.88
N VAL A 117 -7.17 -0.13 -24.10
CA VAL A 117 -8.46 -0.78 -24.32
C VAL A 117 -8.29 -2.10 -25.08
N PRO A 118 -8.80 -3.22 -24.58
CA PRO A 118 -9.49 -3.40 -23.28
C PRO A 118 -8.57 -3.82 -22.14
N THR A 119 -7.36 -4.31 -22.44
CA THR A 119 -6.54 -5.09 -21.49
C THR A 119 -5.95 -4.22 -20.39
N GLY A 120 -5.33 -3.09 -20.75
CA GLY A 120 -4.71 -2.17 -19.80
C GLY A 120 -5.74 -1.68 -18.77
N MET A 121 -6.89 -1.19 -19.22
CA MET A 121 -7.97 -0.73 -18.34
C MET A 121 -8.49 -1.85 -17.42
N THR A 122 -8.62 -3.07 -17.93
CA THR A 122 -9.04 -4.21 -17.09
C THR A 122 -8.03 -4.48 -15.99
N LEU A 123 -6.74 -4.44 -16.30
CA LEU A 123 -5.67 -4.61 -15.30
C LEU A 123 -5.66 -3.47 -14.28
N SER A 124 -5.82 -2.21 -14.73
CA SER A 124 -5.93 -1.06 -13.82
C SER A 124 -7.13 -1.19 -12.87
N ILE A 125 -8.29 -1.68 -13.34
CA ILE A 125 -9.45 -1.94 -12.48
C ILE A 125 -9.13 -3.01 -11.44
N VAL A 126 -8.54 -4.12 -11.84
CA VAL A 126 -8.19 -5.22 -10.93
C VAL A 126 -7.17 -4.75 -9.89
N ALA A 127 -6.14 -4.03 -10.31
CA ALA A 127 -5.13 -3.49 -9.40
C ALA A 127 -5.73 -2.48 -8.41
N ALA A 128 -6.62 -1.59 -8.87
CA ALA A 128 -7.33 -0.66 -8.01
C ALA A 128 -8.18 -1.37 -6.95
N ILE A 129 -8.92 -2.42 -7.33
CA ILE A 129 -9.71 -3.24 -6.39
C ILE A 129 -8.80 -3.89 -5.35
N LEU A 130 -7.67 -4.49 -5.76
CA LEU A 130 -6.72 -5.12 -4.86
C LEU A 130 -6.08 -4.09 -3.91
N ALA A 131 -5.68 -2.93 -4.44
CA ALA A 131 -5.10 -1.84 -3.65
C ALA A 131 -6.09 -1.30 -2.61
N LEU A 132 -7.34 -1.06 -2.99
CA LEU A 132 -8.40 -0.64 -2.07
C LEU A 132 -8.74 -1.74 -1.05
N GLY A 133 -8.72 -3.01 -1.48
CA GLY A 133 -8.85 -4.14 -0.57
C GLY A 133 -7.74 -4.16 0.49
N ALA A 134 -6.50 -3.89 0.07
CA ALA A 134 -5.37 -3.75 1.02
C ALA A 134 -5.59 -2.59 2.00
N VAL A 135 -6.06 -1.42 1.54
CA VAL A 135 -6.47 -0.32 2.42
C VAL A 135 -7.54 -0.76 3.41
N GLY A 136 -8.56 -1.49 2.93
CA GLY A 136 -9.66 -1.99 3.77
C GLY A 136 -9.20 -2.90 4.92
N THR A 137 -8.09 -3.63 4.74
CA THR A 137 -7.54 -4.46 5.81
C THR A 137 -6.95 -3.64 6.95
N LEU A 138 -6.44 -2.43 6.68
CA LEU A 138 -5.89 -1.55 7.72
C LEU A 138 -6.96 -1.09 8.72
N PHE A 139 -8.19 -0.87 8.26
CA PHE A 139 -9.30 -0.47 9.13
C PHE A 139 -9.84 -1.61 10.00
N ARG A 140 -9.45 -2.85 9.75
CA ARG A 140 -9.83 -4.00 10.58
C ARG A 140 -8.89 -4.24 11.75
N VAL A 141 -7.78 -3.50 11.82
CA VAL A 141 -6.85 -3.59 12.96
C VAL A 141 -7.51 -2.88 14.16
N PRO A 142 -7.89 -3.60 15.23
CA PRO A 142 -8.47 -2.95 16.38
C PRO A 142 -7.45 -2.00 17.02
N VAL A 143 -7.87 -0.78 17.31
CA VAL A 143 -7.06 0.29 17.94
C VAL A 143 -6.55 -0.09 19.35
N THR A 144 -6.99 -1.24 19.88
CA THR A 144 -6.62 -1.77 21.20
C THR A 144 -5.13 -2.09 21.38
N TRP A 145 -4.32 -2.09 20.32
CA TRP A 145 -2.88 -2.35 20.41
C TRP A 145 -2.06 -1.26 21.09
N VAL A 146 -2.62 -0.06 21.22
CA VAL A 146 -1.95 1.06 21.89
C VAL A 146 -2.11 1.00 23.43
N ALA A 147 -3.15 0.34 23.93
CA ALA A 147 -3.53 0.34 25.35
C ALA A 147 -2.91 -0.78 26.21
N HIS A 148 -2.32 -1.83 25.61
CA HIS A 148 -1.90 -3.04 26.35
C HIS A 148 -0.40 -3.14 26.63
N ARG A 149 0.29 -2.03 26.85
CA ARG A 149 1.63 -2.03 27.48
C ARG A 149 1.62 -1.41 28.87
N GLU A 150 0.59 -1.67 29.66
CA GLU A 150 0.78 -1.54 31.10
C GLU A 150 1.44 -2.82 31.62
N PRO A 151 2.61 -2.73 32.27
CA PRO A 151 3.20 -3.87 32.94
C PRO A 151 2.25 -4.24 34.10
N ARG A 152 1.68 -5.44 34.06
CA ARG A 152 1.02 -6.00 35.23
C ARG A 152 2.02 -5.98 36.38
N ARG A 153 1.64 -5.36 37.45
CA ARG A 153 2.31 -5.39 38.77
C ARG A 153 2.29 -6.80 39.31
#